data_53e0c99cf5e3f84556beac2f003e0201
#
_entry.id   53e0c99cf5e3f84556beac2f003e0201
#
_cell.length_a   1.000
_cell.length_b   1.000
_cell.length_c   1.000
_cell.angle_alpha   90.00
_cell.angle_beta   90.00
_cell.angle_gamma   90.00
#
_symmetry.space_group_name_H-M   'P 1'
#
loop_
_entity.id
_entity.type
_entity.pdbx_description
1 polymer ?
#
loop_
_entity_poly.entity_id
_entity_poly.type
_entity_poly.pdbx_seq_one_letter_code
_entity_poly.pdbx_strand_id
1 'polypeptide(L)'
;VTNGATDAIYMLAKAFGNNSSSILIPTFSEYEDACTMNGHHVSRISSIEEVTDDMQTVWICNPNNPTGDVYRNDIIKNMVNGHPRTIFIIDQAYEQFTSEEVLTAKDAVQWTNVILIHSMTKEYAIPGLRLGYITACKEIIDKVNRYRTPWSVNSLAIIAGGYLID
;
A
#
# COMPACT_ATOMS: atom_id res chain seq x y z
N VAL A 1 3.96 -11.70 -1.56
CA VAL A 1 5.25 -11.40 -0.91
C VAL A 1 6.12 -10.62 -1.87
N THR A 2 6.82 -9.58 -1.39
CA THR A 2 7.62 -8.62 -2.16
C THR A 2 8.99 -8.39 -1.52
N ASN A 3 9.94 -7.83 -2.27
CA ASN A 3 11.28 -7.47 -1.80
C ASN A 3 11.24 -6.15 -0.97
N GLY A 4 10.50 -6.18 0.14
CA GLY A 4 10.16 -5.02 0.96
C GLY A 4 8.93 -4.26 0.42
N ALA A 5 8.44 -3.29 1.21
CA ALA A 5 7.30 -2.45 0.82
C ALA A 5 7.60 -1.59 -0.43
N THR A 6 8.83 -1.13 -0.61
CA THR A 6 9.22 -0.34 -1.78
C THR A 6 9.00 -1.12 -3.09
N ASP A 7 9.37 -2.41 -3.16
CA ASP A 7 9.06 -3.26 -4.32
C ASP A 7 7.56 -3.36 -4.57
N ALA A 8 6.75 -3.47 -3.50
CA ALA A 8 5.29 -3.44 -3.61
C ALA A 8 4.78 -2.13 -4.21
N ILE A 9 5.30 -0.97 -3.77
CA ILE A 9 4.93 0.36 -4.27
C ILE A 9 5.16 0.44 -5.79
N TYR A 10 6.37 0.11 -6.25
CA TYR A 10 6.70 0.17 -7.68
C TYR A 10 5.92 -0.84 -8.51
N MET A 11 5.68 -2.04 -7.98
CA MET A 11 4.89 -3.07 -8.65
C MET A 11 3.42 -2.64 -8.79
N LEU A 12 2.83 -2.01 -7.76
CA LEU A 12 1.48 -1.47 -7.80
C LEU A 12 1.38 -0.30 -8.78
N ALA A 13 2.31 0.66 -8.72
CA ALA A 13 2.35 1.76 -9.68
C ALA A 13 2.41 1.23 -11.12
N LYS A 14 3.20 0.20 -11.38
CA LYS A 14 3.28 -0.44 -12.70
C LYS A 14 1.99 -1.16 -13.08
N ALA A 15 1.35 -1.87 -12.15
CA ALA A 15 0.11 -2.61 -12.41
C ALA A 15 -1.09 -1.70 -12.71
N PHE A 16 -1.07 -0.49 -12.16
CA PHE A 16 -2.07 0.55 -12.37
C PHE A 16 -1.57 1.71 -13.23
N GLY A 17 -0.50 1.50 -14.01
CA GLY A 17 0.13 2.52 -14.86
C GLY A 17 -0.82 3.17 -15.87
N ASN A 18 -0.46 4.38 -16.31
CA ASN A 18 -1.25 5.26 -17.19
C ASN A 18 -2.61 5.70 -16.61
N ASN A 19 -2.77 5.63 -15.30
CA ASN A 19 -3.93 6.13 -14.57
C ASN A 19 -3.66 7.51 -13.97
N SER A 20 -4.72 8.17 -13.47
CA SER A 20 -4.57 9.28 -12.53
C SER A 20 -4.34 8.73 -11.11
N SER A 21 -3.36 9.28 -10.42
CA SER A 21 -3.04 8.94 -9.02
C SER A 21 -3.07 10.19 -8.16
N SER A 22 -3.89 10.16 -7.12
CA SER A 22 -3.91 11.18 -6.09
C SER A 22 -3.12 10.70 -4.87
N ILE A 23 -2.21 11.52 -4.39
CA ILE A 23 -1.33 11.18 -3.27
C ILE A 23 -1.63 12.12 -2.12
N LEU A 24 -1.98 11.57 -0.96
CA LEU A 24 -2.23 12.32 0.25
C LEU A 24 -0.91 12.78 0.87
N ILE A 25 -0.71 14.11 0.90
CA ILE A 25 0.53 14.73 1.37
C ILE A 25 0.33 15.51 2.68
N PRO A 26 1.42 15.73 3.48
CA PRO A 26 2.80 15.25 3.27
C PRO A 26 2.92 13.74 3.51
N THR A 27 3.72 13.05 2.71
CA THR A 27 3.91 11.61 2.84
C THR A 27 5.26 11.13 2.27
N PHE A 28 5.48 9.82 2.24
CA PHE A 28 6.70 9.20 1.71
C PHE A 28 6.81 9.43 0.19
N SER A 29 7.95 9.97 -0.25
CA SER A 29 8.16 10.42 -1.63
C SER A 29 8.09 9.31 -2.68
N GLU A 30 8.39 8.06 -2.31
CA GLU A 30 8.42 6.92 -3.24
C GLU A 30 7.08 6.66 -3.95
N TYR A 31 5.95 7.08 -3.38
CA TYR A 31 4.65 6.94 -4.07
C TYR A 31 4.61 7.79 -5.33
N GLU A 32 5.04 9.07 -5.22
CA GLU A 32 5.07 9.99 -6.34
C GLU A 32 6.11 9.56 -7.38
N ASP A 33 7.30 9.16 -6.92
CA ASP A 33 8.38 8.69 -7.79
C ASP A 33 7.95 7.44 -8.57
N ALA A 34 7.38 6.45 -7.91
CA ALA A 34 6.89 5.23 -8.54
C ALA A 34 5.77 5.51 -9.55
N CYS A 35 4.81 6.37 -9.18
CA CYS A 35 3.72 6.76 -10.07
C CYS A 35 4.24 7.48 -11.31
N THR A 36 5.11 8.47 -11.14
CA THR A 36 5.70 9.25 -12.23
C THR A 36 6.50 8.35 -13.20
N MET A 37 7.32 7.44 -12.67
CA MET A 37 8.10 6.50 -13.48
C MET A 37 7.24 5.53 -14.29
N ASN A 38 5.98 5.29 -13.87
CA ASN A 38 5.05 4.39 -14.55
C ASN A 38 3.95 5.13 -15.33
N GLY A 39 4.14 6.42 -15.62
CA GLY A 39 3.30 7.20 -16.52
C GLY A 39 1.96 7.63 -15.94
N HIS A 40 1.85 7.73 -14.61
CA HIS A 40 0.64 8.27 -13.98
C HIS A 40 0.56 9.79 -14.12
N HIS A 41 -0.66 10.30 -14.23
CA HIS A 41 -0.96 11.70 -13.97
C HIS A 41 -1.10 11.88 -12.45
N VAL A 42 -0.06 12.42 -11.82
CA VAL A 42 -0.02 12.56 -10.35
C VAL A 42 -0.66 13.88 -9.94
N SER A 43 -1.60 13.82 -8.99
CA SER A 43 -2.13 14.95 -8.24
C SER A 43 -1.83 14.79 -6.74
N ARG A 44 -1.74 15.90 -6.03
CA ARG A 44 -1.53 15.92 -4.59
C ARG A 44 -2.79 16.42 -3.91
N ILE A 45 -3.23 15.72 -2.87
CA ILE A 45 -4.33 16.12 -1.99
C ILE A 45 -3.81 16.32 -0.58
N SER A 46 -4.37 17.25 0.16
CA SER A 46 -3.94 17.59 1.54
C SER A 46 -4.84 16.96 2.59
N SER A 47 -5.99 16.43 2.16
CA SER A 47 -7.00 15.85 3.05
C SER A 47 -7.76 14.73 2.33
N ILE A 48 -8.26 13.77 3.10
CA ILE A 48 -9.11 12.68 2.58
C ILE A 48 -10.48 13.18 2.11
N GLU A 49 -10.94 14.33 2.59
CA GLU A 49 -12.18 14.97 2.14
C GLU A 49 -12.09 15.50 0.71
N GLU A 50 -10.89 15.63 0.15
CA GLU A 50 -10.67 15.99 -1.26
C GLU A 50 -10.83 14.79 -2.21
N VAL A 51 -11.03 13.57 -1.69
CA VAL A 51 -11.22 12.38 -2.52
C VAL A 51 -12.56 12.47 -3.25
N THR A 52 -12.53 12.27 -4.57
CA THR A 52 -13.68 12.38 -5.46
C THR A 52 -13.83 11.12 -6.35
N ASP A 53 -15.00 10.92 -6.92
CA ASP A 53 -15.35 9.73 -7.71
C ASP A 53 -14.62 9.61 -9.07
N ASP A 54 -13.95 10.66 -9.52
CA ASP A 54 -13.14 10.68 -10.73
C ASP A 54 -11.69 10.28 -10.48
N MET A 55 -11.26 10.18 -9.23
CA MET A 55 -9.93 9.69 -8.86
C MET A 55 -9.83 8.18 -9.10
N GLN A 56 -8.86 7.75 -9.90
CA GLN A 56 -8.69 6.33 -10.24
C GLN A 56 -7.92 5.56 -9.18
N THR A 57 -6.84 6.15 -8.66
CA THR A 57 -6.08 5.59 -7.54
C THR A 57 -5.78 6.66 -6.49
N VAL A 58 -5.87 6.29 -5.22
CA VAL A 58 -5.52 7.15 -4.08
C VAL A 58 -4.49 6.44 -3.21
N TRP A 59 -3.37 7.11 -2.95
CA TRP A 59 -2.27 6.60 -2.13
C TRP A 59 -2.29 7.27 -0.76
N ILE A 60 -2.29 6.44 0.28
CA ILE A 60 -2.35 6.88 1.68
C ILE A 60 -1.32 6.10 2.49
N CYS A 61 -0.52 6.78 3.28
CA CYS A 61 0.33 6.15 4.30
C CYS A 61 -0.40 6.21 5.65
N ASN A 62 -0.67 5.07 6.25
CA ASN A 62 -1.44 5.03 7.50
C ASN A 62 -0.99 3.87 8.41
N PRO A 63 -0.19 4.12 9.46
CA PRO A 63 0.29 5.43 9.97
C PRO A 63 1.19 6.17 9.00
N ASN A 64 1.10 7.51 8.97
CA ASN A 64 1.80 8.32 7.98
C ASN A 64 3.28 8.54 8.32
N ASN A 65 4.13 8.44 7.32
CA ASN A 65 5.52 8.88 7.35
C ASN A 65 5.65 10.14 6.46
N PRO A 66 6.06 11.34 6.99
CA PRO A 66 6.84 11.50 8.24
C PRO A 66 6.04 11.97 9.46
N THR A 67 4.74 12.27 9.34
CA THR A 67 4.00 13.01 10.39
C THR A 67 3.63 12.14 11.61
N GLY A 68 3.50 10.83 11.43
CA GLY A 68 3.01 9.91 12.46
C GLY A 68 1.48 9.95 12.63
N ASP A 69 0.77 10.75 11.84
CA ASP A 69 -0.68 10.82 11.89
C ASP A 69 -1.31 9.49 11.51
N VAL A 70 -2.44 9.18 12.16
CA VAL A 70 -3.19 7.96 11.90
C VAL A 70 -4.66 8.31 11.61
N TYR A 71 -5.13 7.93 10.45
CA TYR A 71 -6.56 7.93 10.17
C TYR A 71 -7.20 6.70 10.80
N ARG A 72 -8.22 6.93 11.59
CA ARG A 72 -8.98 5.86 12.27
C ARG A 72 -9.67 4.95 11.25
N ASN A 73 -9.85 3.72 11.65
CA ASN A 73 -10.41 2.67 10.82
C ASN A 73 -11.81 3.01 10.25
N ASP A 74 -12.66 3.64 11.05
CA ASP A 74 -14.00 4.08 10.63
C ASP A 74 -13.95 5.15 9.53
N ILE A 75 -13.01 6.08 9.61
CA ILE A 75 -12.80 7.13 8.60
C ILE A 75 -12.37 6.51 7.27
N ILE A 76 -11.38 5.62 7.29
CA ILE A 76 -10.91 4.92 6.09
C ILE A 76 -12.04 4.06 5.48
N LYS A 77 -12.79 3.32 6.31
CA LYS A 77 -13.92 2.50 5.84
C LYS A 77 -15.01 3.34 5.18
N ASN A 78 -15.34 4.49 5.75
CA ASN A 78 -16.32 5.40 5.16
C ASN A 78 -15.85 5.94 3.81
N MET A 79 -14.59 6.36 3.71
CA MET A 79 -14.00 6.83 2.45
C MET A 79 -14.01 5.74 1.38
N VAL A 80 -13.56 4.54 1.69
CA VAL A 80 -13.53 3.39 0.76
C VAL A 80 -14.93 3.04 0.25
N ASN A 81 -15.91 2.99 1.15
CA ASN A 81 -17.30 2.68 0.80
C ASN A 81 -17.96 3.81 0.00
N GLY A 82 -17.58 5.06 0.26
CA GLY A 82 -18.08 6.22 -0.48
C GLY A 82 -17.60 6.27 -1.93
N HIS A 83 -16.44 5.66 -2.24
CA HIS A 83 -15.80 5.74 -3.56
C HIS A 83 -15.47 4.34 -4.12
N PRO A 84 -16.48 3.52 -4.48
CA PRO A 84 -16.27 2.10 -4.83
C PRO A 84 -15.52 1.89 -6.15
N ARG A 85 -15.35 2.94 -6.98
CA ARG A 85 -14.60 2.87 -8.25
C ARG A 85 -13.14 3.29 -8.12
N THR A 86 -12.77 3.93 -7.01
CA THR A 86 -11.41 4.37 -6.72
C THR A 86 -10.63 3.24 -6.06
N ILE A 87 -9.43 2.96 -6.53
CA ILE A 87 -8.51 2.02 -5.89
C ILE A 87 -7.73 2.73 -4.78
N PHE A 88 -7.87 2.27 -3.56
CA PHE A 88 -7.14 2.79 -2.41
C PHE A 88 -5.92 1.92 -2.13
N ILE A 89 -4.74 2.52 -2.22
CA ILE A 89 -3.46 1.88 -1.88
C ILE A 89 -3.00 2.47 -0.55
N ILE A 90 -3.09 1.67 0.50
CA ILE A 90 -2.84 2.09 1.88
C ILE A 90 -1.57 1.41 2.37
N ASP A 91 -0.52 2.20 2.58
CA ASP A 91 0.74 1.70 3.12
C ASP A 91 0.68 1.66 4.64
N GLN A 92 0.76 0.46 5.18
CA GLN A 92 0.75 0.15 6.60
C GLN A 92 2.12 -0.32 7.12
N ALA A 93 3.22 0.17 6.53
CA ALA A 93 4.57 -0.21 6.94
C ALA A 93 4.85 0.08 8.44
N TYR A 94 4.07 0.95 9.06
CA TYR A 94 4.19 1.35 10.46
C TYR A 94 3.01 0.93 11.33
N GLU A 95 2.18 -0.04 10.89
CA GLU A 95 0.98 -0.46 11.60
C GLU A 95 1.24 -0.94 13.05
N GLN A 96 2.40 -1.52 13.32
CA GLN A 96 2.79 -2.00 14.65
C GLN A 96 3.27 -0.88 15.60
N PHE A 97 3.40 0.35 15.10
CA PHE A 97 3.88 1.51 15.89
C PHE A 97 2.76 2.43 16.35
N THR A 98 1.51 2.03 16.17
CA THR A 98 0.33 2.76 16.66
C THR A 98 -0.52 1.88 17.56
N SER A 99 -1.23 2.50 18.51
CA SER A 99 -2.29 1.86 19.30
C SER A 99 -3.68 2.01 18.66
N GLU A 100 -3.78 2.83 17.61
CA GLU A 100 -5.04 3.01 16.89
C GLU A 100 -5.35 1.80 16.00
N GLU A 101 -6.62 1.48 15.87
CA GLU A 101 -7.07 0.42 14.96
C GLU A 101 -6.91 0.86 13.50
N VAL A 102 -6.13 0.10 12.73
CA VAL A 102 -5.98 0.24 11.28
C VAL A 102 -6.70 -0.89 10.54
N LEU A 103 -6.82 -0.78 9.21
CA LEU A 103 -7.44 -1.84 8.41
C LEU A 103 -6.68 -3.15 8.56
N THR A 104 -7.44 -4.24 8.67
CA THR A 104 -6.87 -5.58 8.75
C THR A 104 -6.80 -6.26 7.38
N ALA A 105 -5.99 -7.31 7.27
CA ALA A 105 -5.97 -8.18 6.09
C ALA A 105 -7.37 -8.71 5.75
N LYS A 106 -8.18 -9.02 6.79
CA LYS A 106 -9.56 -9.48 6.62
C LYS A 106 -10.46 -8.40 6.00
N ASP A 107 -10.26 -7.13 6.37
CA ASP A 107 -10.97 -6.02 5.76
C ASP A 107 -10.58 -5.91 4.26
N ALA A 108 -9.29 -5.88 3.96
CA ALA A 108 -8.79 -5.67 2.60
C ALA A 108 -9.28 -6.73 1.59
N VAL A 109 -9.35 -7.99 2.00
CA VAL A 109 -9.79 -9.07 1.08
C VAL A 109 -11.29 -9.04 0.77
N GLN A 110 -12.08 -8.32 1.56
CA GLN A 110 -13.54 -8.18 1.35
C GLN A 110 -13.87 -7.07 0.34
N TRP A 111 -12.98 -6.10 0.14
CA TRP A 111 -13.17 -5.00 -0.80
C TRP A 111 -12.46 -5.26 -2.13
N THR A 112 -13.12 -4.89 -3.22
CA THR A 112 -12.54 -5.00 -4.58
C THR A 112 -11.64 -3.82 -4.94
N ASN A 113 -11.53 -2.84 -4.05
CA ASN A 113 -10.86 -1.56 -4.31
C ASN A 113 -9.85 -1.16 -3.21
N VAL A 114 -9.46 -2.08 -2.32
CA VAL A 114 -8.48 -1.82 -1.26
C VAL A 114 -7.24 -2.69 -1.43
N ILE A 115 -6.10 -2.07 -1.27
CA ILE A 115 -4.78 -2.72 -1.28
C ILE A 115 -4.01 -2.25 -0.05
N LEU A 116 -3.59 -3.17 0.79
CA LEU A 116 -2.69 -2.88 1.90
C LEU A 116 -1.26 -3.27 1.54
N ILE A 117 -0.30 -2.41 1.87
CA ILE A 117 1.13 -2.70 1.78
C ILE A 117 1.67 -2.86 3.20
N HIS A 118 2.41 -3.93 3.43
CA HIS A 118 3.01 -4.23 4.73
C HIS A 118 4.52 -4.36 4.62
N SER A 119 5.23 -3.96 5.68
CA SER A 119 6.69 -4.00 5.74
C SER A 119 7.17 -4.75 6.98
N MET A 120 7.66 -5.96 6.82
CA MET A 120 8.29 -6.71 7.90
C MET A 120 9.66 -6.13 8.30
N THR A 121 10.23 -5.26 7.47
CA THR A 121 11.55 -4.65 7.75
C THR A 121 11.54 -3.71 8.94
N LYS A 122 10.39 -3.10 9.25
CA LYS A 122 10.20 -2.16 10.36
C LYS A 122 9.82 -2.90 11.63
N GLU A 123 8.75 -3.67 11.57
CA GLU A 123 8.21 -4.44 12.68
C GLU A 123 9.25 -5.35 13.34
N TYR A 124 10.00 -6.10 12.55
CA TYR A 124 10.99 -7.08 13.04
C TYR A 124 12.43 -6.56 13.04
N ALA A 125 12.67 -5.26 12.79
CA ALA A 125 14.00 -4.66 12.73
C ALA A 125 14.99 -5.40 11.80
N ILE A 126 14.50 -5.89 10.66
CA ILE A 126 15.27 -6.67 9.66
C ILE A 126 15.42 -5.95 8.32
N PRO A 127 15.87 -4.69 8.27
CA PRO A 127 15.87 -3.89 7.04
C PRO A 127 16.71 -4.52 5.93
N GLY A 128 17.76 -5.26 6.27
CA GLY A 128 18.66 -5.91 5.31
C GLY A 128 18.05 -7.10 4.57
N LEU A 129 17.02 -7.75 5.13
CA LEU A 129 16.38 -8.92 4.50
C LEU A 129 15.41 -8.54 3.38
N ARG A 130 14.91 -7.31 3.37
CA ARG A 130 14.02 -6.82 2.31
C ARG A 130 12.75 -7.67 2.17
N LEU A 131 11.91 -7.70 3.19
CA LEU A 131 10.67 -8.47 3.20
C LEU A 131 9.45 -7.59 3.42
N GLY A 132 8.44 -7.75 2.56
CA GLY A 132 7.14 -7.11 2.65
C GLY A 132 6.09 -7.93 1.92
N TYR A 133 4.85 -7.48 1.98
CA TYR A 133 3.76 -8.14 1.26
C TYR A 133 2.60 -7.19 0.96
N ILE A 134 1.77 -7.61 0.03
CA ILE A 134 0.52 -6.93 -0.37
C ILE A 134 -0.64 -7.80 0.07
N THR A 135 -1.67 -7.19 0.63
CA THR A 135 -2.95 -7.81 0.93
C THR A 135 -4.05 -7.10 0.14
N ALA A 136 -4.82 -7.85 -0.62
CA ALA A 136 -5.96 -7.36 -1.39
C ALA A 136 -6.87 -8.53 -1.81
N CYS A 137 -8.00 -8.26 -2.44
CA CYS A 137 -8.82 -9.30 -3.05
C CYS A 137 -8.05 -10.05 -4.16
N LYS A 138 -8.54 -11.24 -4.51
CA LYS A 138 -7.88 -12.13 -5.48
C LYS A 138 -7.66 -11.48 -6.83
N GLU A 139 -8.63 -10.74 -7.34
CA GLU A 139 -8.60 -10.09 -8.65
C GLU A 139 -7.47 -9.06 -8.74
N ILE A 140 -7.27 -8.28 -7.68
CA ILE A 140 -6.16 -7.32 -7.58
C ILE A 140 -4.82 -8.07 -7.51
N ILE A 141 -4.72 -9.09 -6.68
CA ILE A 141 -3.48 -9.88 -6.55
C ILE A 141 -3.12 -10.54 -7.89
N ASP A 142 -4.08 -11.11 -8.60
CA ASP A 142 -3.84 -11.70 -9.93
C ASP A 142 -3.37 -10.66 -10.95
N LYS A 143 -3.92 -9.43 -10.92
CA LYS A 143 -3.46 -8.31 -11.76
C LYS A 143 -2.02 -7.94 -11.44
N VAL A 144 -1.70 -7.74 -10.17
CA VAL A 144 -0.38 -7.29 -9.70
C VAL A 144 0.70 -8.36 -9.98
N ASN A 145 0.37 -9.64 -9.81
CA ASN A 145 1.30 -10.75 -10.05
C ASN A 145 1.82 -10.83 -11.50
N ARG A 146 1.11 -10.27 -12.48
CA ARG A 146 1.57 -10.19 -13.89
C ARG A 146 2.81 -9.30 -14.04
N TYR A 147 3.06 -8.40 -13.09
CA TYR A 147 4.18 -7.46 -13.08
C TYR A 147 5.30 -7.88 -12.13
N ARG A 148 5.10 -9.00 -11.42
CA ARG A 148 6.08 -9.51 -10.47
C ARG A 148 7.33 -10.00 -11.20
N THR A 149 8.49 -9.52 -10.75
CA THR A 149 9.77 -10.03 -11.23
C THR A 149 10.02 -11.43 -10.65
N PRO A 150 10.37 -12.42 -11.49
CA PRO A 150 10.76 -13.76 -10.99
C PRO A 150 11.89 -13.67 -9.97
N TRP A 151 11.83 -14.48 -8.92
CA TRP A 151 12.84 -14.56 -7.85
C TRP A 151 13.17 -13.22 -7.16
N SER A 152 12.22 -12.27 -7.13
CA SER A 152 12.42 -10.95 -6.53
C SER A 152 12.73 -11.00 -5.02
N VAL A 153 12.26 -12.04 -4.30
CA VAL A 153 12.49 -12.21 -2.86
C VAL A 153 13.58 -13.23 -2.63
N ASN A 154 14.60 -12.88 -1.86
CA ASN A 154 15.72 -13.76 -1.56
C ASN A 154 15.33 -14.88 -0.58
N SER A 155 16.05 -16.00 -0.63
CA SER A 155 15.73 -17.20 0.15
C SER A 155 15.80 -16.98 1.66
N LEU A 156 16.72 -16.14 2.14
CA LEU A 156 16.84 -15.82 3.57
C LEU A 156 15.59 -15.06 4.06
N ALA A 157 15.10 -14.12 3.26
CA ALA A 157 13.86 -13.39 3.57
C ALA A 157 12.64 -14.34 3.62
N ILE A 158 12.56 -15.30 2.70
CA ILE A 158 11.46 -16.29 2.69
C ILE A 158 11.50 -17.17 3.96
N ILE A 159 12.69 -17.67 4.34
CA ILE A 159 12.85 -18.50 5.54
C ILE A 159 12.53 -17.68 6.80
N ALA A 160 13.09 -16.48 6.90
CA ALA A 160 12.82 -15.59 8.04
C ALA A 160 11.34 -15.21 8.15
N GLY A 161 10.70 -14.91 7.00
CA GLY A 161 9.26 -14.59 6.96
C GLY A 161 8.39 -15.74 7.44
N GLY A 162 8.67 -16.98 7.04
CA GLY A 162 7.98 -18.15 7.55
C GLY A 162 8.10 -18.27 9.07
N TYR A 163 9.29 -18.13 9.60
CA TYR A 163 9.55 -18.20 11.05
C TYR A 163 8.87 -17.09 11.86
N LEU A 164 8.71 -15.89 11.27
CA LEU A 164 8.13 -14.73 11.97
C LEU A 164 6.58 -14.72 11.97
N ILE A 165 5.96 -15.49 11.07
CA ILE A 165 4.50 -15.58 10.97
C ILE A 165 3.94 -16.78 11.75
N ASP A 166 4.75 -17.81 12.01
CA ASP A 166 4.40 -18.99 12.82
C ASP A 166 4.41 -18.65 14.32
#